data_244994887bab277cb1757bfb5b74ee7b
#
_entry.id   244994887bab277cb1757bfb5b74ee7b
#
_cell.length_a   1.000
_cell.length_b   1.000
_cell.length_c   1.000
_cell.angle_alpha   90.00
_cell.angle_beta   90.00
_cell.angle_gamma   90.00
#
_symmetry.space_group_name_H-M   'P 1'
#
loop_
_entity.id
_entity.type
_entity.pdbx_description
1 polymer ?
#
loop_
_entity_poly.entity_id
_entity_poly.type
_entity_poly.pdbx_seq_one_letter_code
_entity_poly.pdbx_strand_id
1 'polypeptide(L)'
;MRPGYPTLLRDGVWQMSRLWQTLTVAIVDKLIDDDAEVCLDLDDTVHHKTGRRVEGAGVFRDAVRSTRNRTVHALGLNLVVITVRIVPPWGGMPIGLPVNVRMRRKNEGATTVELARTMLVEISGWLPERTFQLAADGAYASLCGAGLDRIHVTSRLRRDAAVFELTPPRTGRRGRPRKKGDRLPSLANLAATATGWATVQFDQRGTTVTRQIWSRKLLWYRVAKDRPLLLVIVRDPEGVQPDDYFITTDTGADPAWVAAHYAGRWSIEVTFRDEKQHLGGEDPQCWQRQGPERAACLALWLHAAIWLWYLQVWGTRRSWTPTPWYTAKTHASFADALAALRVVLWRQRITQVCSAEPLPDDIRDQLIDVLAQAA
;
A
#
# COMPACT_ATOMS: atom_id res chain seq x y z
N MET A 1 12.36 -36.84 12.64
CA MET A 1 11.92 -35.98 11.51
C MET A 1 12.02 -34.53 11.93
N ARG A 2 12.78 -33.68 11.24
CA ARG A 2 12.72 -32.24 11.47
C ARG A 2 11.33 -31.78 11.05
N PRO A 3 10.59 -31.00 11.86
CA PRO A 3 9.31 -30.47 11.45
C PRO A 3 9.53 -29.61 10.19
N GLY A 4 8.87 -29.96 9.11
CA GLY A 4 8.96 -29.20 7.87
C GLY A 4 8.30 -27.81 8.03
N TYR A 5 8.67 -26.84 7.18
CA TYR A 5 8.08 -25.49 7.14
C TYR A 5 6.55 -25.45 7.27
N PRO A 6 5.79 -26.39 6.66
CA PRO A 6 4.32 -26.41 6.82
C PRO A 6 3.85 -26.57 8.27
N THR A 7 4.60 -27.31 9.10
CA THR A 7 4.25 -27.52 10.52
C THR A 7 4.49 -26.25 11.34
N LEU A 8 5.59 -25.53 11.09
CA LEU A 8 5.88 -24.26 11.74
C LEU A 8 4.81 -23.21 11.45
N LEU A 9 4.40 -23.09 10.20
CA LEU A 9 3.36 -22.14 9.78
C LEU A 9 1.99 -22.52 10.31
N ARG A 10 1.66 -23.81 10.34
CA ARG A 10 0.35 -24.32 10.77
C ARG A 10 0.18 -24.30 12.28
N ASP A 11 1.15 -24.80 13.03
CA ASP A 11 1.02 -25.15 14.45
C ASP A 11 1.98 -24.37 15.36
N GLY A 12 2.90 -23.57 14.80
CA GLY A 12 3.86 -22.80 15.57
C GLY A 12 3.20 -21.79 16.52
N VAL A 13 3.72 -21.66 17.73
CA VAL A 13 3.25 -20.71 18.74
C VAL A 13 3.98 -19.37 18.56
N TRP A 14 3.52 -18.55 17.65
CA TRP A 14 4.04 -17.20 17.38
C TRP A 14 2.95 -16.29 16.79
N GLN A 15 3.13 -14.99 16.93
CA GLN A 15 2.14 -13.98 16.53
C GLN A 15 2.69 -13.08 15.42
N MET A 16 1.98 -13.02 14.30
CA MET A 16 2.31 -12.10 13.20
C MET A 16 2.31 -10.64 13.63
N SER A 17 1.44 -10.23 14.56
CA SER A 17 1.37 -8.84 15.01
C SER A 17 2.69 -8.34 15.62
N ARG A 18 3.41 -9.19 16.35
CA ARG A 18 4.73 -8.83 16.89
C ARG A 18 5.78 -8.63 15.80
N LEU A 19 5.76 -9.49 14.76
CA LEU A 19 6.66 -9.34 13.61
C LEU A 19 6.37 -8.05 12.85
N TRP A 20 5.09 -7.74 12.65
CA TRP A 20 4.68 -6.48 12.03
C TRP A 20 5.08 -5.27 12.86
N GLN A 21 4.83 -5.29 14.16
CA GLN A 21 5.24 -4.19 15.05
C GLN A 21 6.74 -3.91 14.96
N THR A 22 7.57 -4.95 15.11
CA THR A 22 9.04 -4.82 15.07
C THR A 22 9.51 -4.24 13.73
N LEU A 23 8.95 -4.75 12.62
CA LEU A 23 9.34 -4.30 11.29
C LEU A 23 8.86 -2.87 11.01
N THR A 24 7.62 -2.54 11.41
CA THR A 24 7.04 -1.20 11.23
C THR A 24 7.84 -0.14 11.96
N VAL A 25 8.18 -0.38 13.23
CA VAL A 25 9.03 0.52 14.01
C VAL A 25 10.39 0.67 13.34
N ALA A 26 11.03 -0.42 12.94
CA ALA A 26 12.34 -0.38 12.28
C ALA A 26 12.31 0.37 10.94
N ILE A 27 11.24 0.25 10.14
CA ILE A 27 11.07 0.98 8.88
C ILE A 27 10.98 2.48 9.15
N VAL A 28 10.09 2.87 10.07
CA VAL A 28 9.83 4.29 10.35
C VAL A 28 11.07 4.95 10.97
N ASP A 29 11.68 4.34 11.98
CA ASP A 29 12.85 4.90 12.68
C ASP A 29 14.10 5.02 11.78
N LYS A 30 14.21 4.19 10.74
CA LYS A 30 15.41 4.14 9.91
C LYS A 30 15.28 4.83 8.56
N LEU A 31 14.06 5.04 8.07
CA LEU A 31 13.82 5.52 6.71
C LEU A 31 12.98 6.80 6.65
N ILE A 32 12.43 7.28 7.77
CA ILE A 32 11.57 8.46 7.82
C ILE A 32 12.09 9.40 8.90
N ASP A 33 12.29 10.67 8.54
CA ASP A 33 12.74 11.69 9.47
C ASP A 33 11.75 11.86 10.64
N ASP A 34 12.26 12.23 11.81
CA ASP A 34 11.46 12.25 13.05
C ASP A 34 10.30 13.22 13.02
N ASP A 35 10.43 14.34 12.30
CA ASP A 35 9.41 15.37 12.13
C ASP A 35 8.49 15.16 10.91
N ALA A 36 8.79 14.16 10.06
CA ALA A 36 8.01 13.90 8.88
C ALA A 36 6.75 13.07 9.19
N GLU A 37 5.67 13.36 8.47
CA GLU A 37 4.46 12.53 8.48
C GLU A 37 4.71 11.20 7.78
N VAL A 38 4.12 10.13 8.31
CA VAL A 38 4.25 8.79 7.72
C VAL A 38 3.18 8.59 6.66
N CYS A 39 3.58 8.49 5.40
CA CYS A 39 2.68 8.17 4.30
C CYS A 39 2.35 6.67 4.27
N LEU A 40 1.07 6.34 4.37
CA LEU A 40 0.55 4.98 4.31
C LEU A 40 -0.26 4.77 3.02
N ASP A 41 -0.17 3.57 2.45
CA ASP A 41 -1.06 3.12 1.38
C ASP A 41 -1.85 1.90 1.81
N LEU A 42 -3.13 1.86 1.43
CA LEU A 42 -4.05 0.76 1.76
C LEU A 42 -4.72 0.24 0.50
N ASP A 43 -4.63 -1.07 0.32
CA ASP A 43 -5.34 -1.80 -0.72
C ASP A 43 -5.53 -3.26 -0.33
N ASP A 44 -6.27 -4.04 -1.13
CA ASP A 44 -6.36 -5.49 -0.96
C ASP A 44 -5.96 -6.24 -2.22
N THR A 45 -5.42 -7.44 -2.02
CA THR A 45 -5.02 -8.33 -3.10
C THR A 45 -5.55 -9.74 -2.88
N VAL A 46 -5.76 -10.47 -3.98
CA VAL A 46 -6.15 -11.89 -3.93
C VAL A 46 -4.95 -12.74 -4.30
N HIS A 47 -4.54 -13.62 -3.39
CA HIS A 47 -3.61 -14.70 -3.68
C HIS A 47 -4.40 -15.90 -4.19
N HIS A 48 -4.26 -16.23 -5.46
CA HIS A 48 -5.01 -17.29 -6.11
C HIS A 48 -4.69 -18.65 -5.51
N LYS A 49 -5.71 -19.48 -5.29
CA LYS A 49 -5.58 -20.85 -4.83
C LYS A 49 -6.45 -21.77 -5.66
N THR A 50 -5.95 -22.97 -5.93
CA THR A 50 -6.68 -24.01 -6.68
C THR A 50 -7.38 -25.01 -5.75
N GLY A 51 -6.85 -25.15 -4.52
CA GLY A 51 -7.37 -26.10 -3.53
C GLY A 51 -8.65 -25.62 -2.85
N ARG A 52 -9.73 -26.39 -2.98
CA ARG A 52 -11.05 -26.09 -2.36
C ARG A 52 -11.07 -26.14 -0.83
N ARG A 53 -10.08 -26.78 -0.20
CA ARG A 53 -10.00 -26.98 1.26
C ARG A 53 -8.98 -26.04 1.94
N VAL A 54 -8.51 -25.04 1.22
CA VAL A 54 -7.56 -24.08 1.81
C VAL A 54 -8.30 -23.19 2.82
N GLU A 55 -7.86 -23.24 4.05
CA GLU A 55 -8.44 -22.47 5.17
C GLU A 55 -8.41 -20.97 4.86
N GLY A 56 -9.57 -20.31 5.02
CA GLY A 56 -9.74 -18.89 4.73
C GLY A 56 -9.90 -18.54 3.25
N ALA A 57 -9.76 -19.52 2.32
CA ALA A 57 -10.00 -19.27 0.92
C ALA A 57 -11.50 -19.00 0.63
N GLY A 58 -11.74 -18.07 -0.26
CA GLY A 58 -13.08 -17.71 -0.72
C GLY A 58 -13.07 -17.27 -2.17
N VAL A 59 -14.27 -17.12 -2.74
CA VAL A 59 -14.42 -16.54 -4.08
C VAL A 59 -14.50 -15.03 -3.95
N PHE A 60 -13.53 -14.31 -4.47
CA PHE A 60 -13.42 -12.86 -4.42
C PHE A 60 -13.39 -12.27 -5.83
N ARG A 61 -13.73 -10.99 -5.96
CA ARG A 61 -13.55 -10.27 -7.21
C ARG A 61 -12.05 -10.13 -7.47
N ASP A 62 -11.62 -10.57 -8.63
CA ASP A 62 -10.26 -10.37 -9.12
C ASP A 62 -10.19 -9.01 -9.83
N ALA A 63 -9.58 -8.03 -9.18
CA ALA A 63 -9.50 -6.67 -9.72
C ALA A 63 -8.61 -6.61 -10.97
N VAL A 64 -7.55 -7.42 -11.03
CA VAL A 64 -6.59 -7.46 -12.15
C VAL A 64 -7.20 -8.03 -13.42
N ARG A 65 -8.02 -9.08 -13.28
CA ARG A 65 -8.68 -9.76 -14.42
C ARG A 65 -10.04 -9.18 -14.77
N SER A 66 -10.60 -8.31 -13.90
CA SER A 66 -11.88 -7.66 -14.14
C SER A 66 -11.71 -6.45 -15.05
N THR A 67 -12.63 -6.28 -15.99
CA THR A 67 -12.72 -5.10 -16.85
C THR A 67 -14.00 -4.32 -16.52
N ARG A 68 -14.16 -3.14 -17.13
CA ARG A 68 -15.39 -2.33 -17.00
C ARG A 68 -16.66 -3.12 -17.36
N ASN A 69 -16.56 -4.02 -18.34
CA ASN A 69 -17.69 -4.76 -18.90
C ASN A 69 -17.80 -6.20 -18.36
N ARG A 70 -16.78 -6.71 -17.66
CA ARG A 70 -16.75 -8.11 -17.17
C ARG A 70 -16.11 -8.17 -15.79
N THR A 71 -16.92 -8.57 -14.80
CA THR A 71 -16.40 -8.88 -13.46
C THR A 71 -15.92 -10.34 -13.44
N VAL A 72 -14.66 -10.54 -13.08
CA VAL A 72 -14.05 -11.86 -12.89
C VAL A 72 -13.92 -12.14 -11.39
N HIS A 73 -14.26 -13.37 -11.01
CA HIS A 73 -14.08 -13.85 -9.64
C HIS A 73 -13.06 -14.98 -9.63
N ALA A 74 -12.23 -15.02 -8.60
CA ALA A 74 -11.23 -16.05 -8.39
C ALA A 74 -11.32 -16.64 -6.99
N LEU A 75 -11.00 -17.93 -6.87
CA LEU A 75 -10.80 -18.59 -5.58
C LEU A 75 -9.42 -18.20 -5.05
N GLY A 76 -9.35 -17.75 -3.81
CA GLY A 76 -8.07 -17.35 -3.23
C GLY A 76 -8.19 -16.83 -1.81
N LEU A 77 -7.07 -16.30 -1.30
CA LEU A 77 -6.98 -15.59 -0.03
C LEU A 77 -7.04 -14.09 -0.31
N ASN A 78 -8.01 -13.39 0.25
CA ASN A 78 -8.07 -11.93 0.14
C ASN A 78 -7.31 -11.31 1.31
N LEU A 79 -6.25 -10.58 1.01
CA LEU A 79 -5.36 -9.94 1.97
C LEU A 79 -5.57 -8.43 1.92
N VAL A 80 -5.92 -7.84 3.05
CA VAL A 80 -5.89 -6.39 3.27
C VAL A 80 -4.48 -6.02 3.70
N VAL A 81 -3.86 -5.09 3.01
CA VAL A 81 -2.44 -4.72 3.20
C VAL A 81 -2.32 -3.23 3.42
N ILE A 82 -1.51 -2.85 4.42
CA ILE A 82 -1.06 -1.48 4.62
C ILE A 82 0.45 -1.44 4.39
N THR A 83 0.90 -0.50 3.57
CA THR A 83 2.32 -0.22 3.34
C THR A 83 2.71 1.16 3.86
N VAL A 84 3.95 1.30 4.29
CA VAL A 84 4.61 2.60 4.42
C VAL A 84 5.23 2.93 3.08
N ARG A 85 5.00 4.15 2.60
CA ARG A 85 5.57 4.67 1.35
C ARG A 85 6.91 5.32 1.61
N ILE A 86 7.95 4.82 0.97
CA ILE A 86 9.31 5.36 1.06
C ILE A 86 9.71 5.95 -0.29
N VAL A 87 10.21 7.17 -0.28
CA VAL A 87 10.89 7.75 -1.45
C VAL A 87 12.34 7.26 -1.41
N PRO A 88 12.80 6.47 -2.40
CA PRO A 88 14.16 5.94 -2.36
C PRO A 88 15.20 7.06 -2.59
N PRO A 89 16.42 6.92 -2.07
CA PRO A 89 17.44 7.98 -2.15
C PRO A 89 17.92 8.29 -3.57
N TRP A 90 17.64 7.41 -4.53
CA TRP A 90 17.91 7.65 -5.97
C TRP A 90 16.76 8.36 -6.70
N GLY A 91 15.67 8.69 -6.00
CA GLY A 91 14.47 9.30 -6.60
C GLY A 91 13.60 8.29 -7.37
N GLY A 92 12.70 8.81 -8.18
CA GLY A 92 11.79 8.01 -8.99
C GLY A 92 10.54 7.54 -8.24
N MET A 93 10.00 6.38 -8.63
CA MET A 93 8.76 5.87 -8.06
C MET A 93 8.94 5.44 -6.62
N PRO A 94 8.04 5.82 -5.70
CA PRO A 94 8.09 5.38 -4.31
C PRO A 94 7.99 3.86 -4.17
N ILE A 95 8.54 3.35 -3.08
CA ILE A 95 8.50 1.93 -2.70
C ILE A 95 7.48 1.76 -1.58
N GLY A 96 6.52 0.85 -1.76
CA GLY A 96 5.58 0.45 -0.71
C GLY A 96 6.16 -0.68 0.14
N LEU A 97 6.38 -0.44 1.43
CA LEU A 97 6.87 -1.44 2.37
C LEU A 97 5.72 -1.96 3.23
N PRO A 98 5.27 -3.22 3.09
CA PRO A 98 4.24 -3.79 3.94
C PRO A 98 4.57 -3.67 5.43
N VAL A 99 3.62 -3.15 6.21
CA VAL A 99 3.75 -2.93 7.66
C VAL A 99 2.65 -3.58 8.47
N ASN A 100 1.54 -3.94 7.85
CA ASN A 100 0.51 -4.77 8.46
C ASN A 100 -0.32 -5.48 7.39
N VAL A 101 -0.69 -6.72 7.63
CA VAL A 101 -1.50 -7.55 6.72
C VAL A 101 -2.50 -8.36 7.50
N ARG A 102 -3.74 -8.43 7.00
CA ARG A 102 -4.80 -9.29 7.54
C ARG A 102 -5.51 -10.03 6.41
N MET A 103 -5.76 -11.31 6.63
CA MET A 103 -6.59 -12.10 5.72
C MET A 103 -8.07 -11.91 6.03
N ARG A 104 -8.85 -11.54 5.02
CA ARG A 104 -10.30 -11.50 5.12
C ARG A 104 -10.89 -12.90 5.02
N ARG A 105 -11.63 -13.32 6.05
CA ARG A 105 -12.40 -14.58 6.07
C ARG A 105 -13.87 -14.25 5.89
N LYS A 106 -14.48 -14.72 4.81
CA LYS A 106 -15.90 -14.41 4.52
C LYS A 106 -16.86 -14.84 5.63
N ASN A 107 -16.55 -15.91 6.32
CA ASN A 107 -17.43 -16.52 7.34
C ASN A 107 -17.23 -15.93 8.74
N GLU A 108 -16.23 -15.08 8.96
CA GLU A 108 -15.93 -14.46 10.27
C GLU A 108 -16.52 -13.05 10.42
N GLY A 109 -17.30 -12.58 9.46
CA GLY A 109 -18.11 -11.36 9.54
C GLY A 109 -17.36 -10.04 9.34
N ALA A 110 -16.05 -9.96 9.53
CA ALA A 110 -15.30 -8.72 9.37
C ALA A 110 -15.17 -8.32 7.89
N THR A 111 -15.48 -7.06 7.59
CA THR A 111 -15.28 -6.47 6.27
C THR A 111 -13.82 -6.04 6.09
N THR A 112 -13.39 -5.83 4.83
CA THR A 112 -12.04 -5.28 4.56
C THR A 112 -11.82 -3.92 5.22
N VAL A 113 -12.86 -3.10 5.32
CA VAL A 113 -12.80 -1.77 5.99
C VAL A 113 -12.61 -1.90 7.50
N GLU A 114 -13.27 -2.85 8.14
CA GLU A 114 -13.11 -3.10 9.58
C GLU A 114 -11.72 -3.66 9.90
N LEU A 115 -11.21 -4.58 9.07
CA LEU A 115 -9.84 -5.06 9.19
C LEU A 115 -8.84 -3.92 9.03
N ALA A 116 -8.99 -3.10 7.98
CA ALA A 116 -8.14 -1.93 7.76
C ALA A 116 -8.17 -0.95 8.94
N ARG A 117 -9.36 -0.68 9.51
CA ARG A 117 -9.48 0.17 10.70
C ARG A 117 -8.71 -0.40 11.89
N THR A 118 -8.83 -1.69 12.15
CA THR A 118 -8.08 -2.37 13.24
C THR A 118 -6.57 -2.24 13.02
N MET A 119 -6.11 -2.50 11.79
CA MET A 119 -4.69 -2.41 11.44
C MET A 119 -4.14 -0.98 11.59
N LEU A 120 -4.91 0.04 11.23
CA LEU A 120 -4.53 1.44 11.39
C LEU A 120 -4.42 1.83 12.87
N VAL A 121 -5.33 1.37 13.71
CA VAL A 121 -5.27 1.58 15.16
C VAL A 121 -4.04 0.89 15.76
N GLU A 122 -3.71 -0.31 15.32
CA GLU A 122 -2.49 -1.01 15.74
C GLU A 122 -1.24 -0.21 15.36
N ILE A 123 -1.11 0.24 14.10
CA ILE A 123 0.04 1.01 13.62
C ILE A 123 0.19 2.32 14.41
N SER A 124 -0.91 3.04 14.59
CA SER A 124 -0.91 4.30 15.35
C SER A 124 -0.55 4.08 16.84
N GLY A 125 -0.90 2.92 17.40
CA GLY A 125 -0.49 2.52 18.75
C GLY A 125 0.99 2.11 18.87
N TRP A 126 1.58 1.53 17.81
CA TRP A 126 3.00 1.18 17.79
C TRP A 126 3.92 2.41 17.64
N LEU A 127 3.39 3.50 17.08
CA LEU A 127 4.12 4.73 16.78
C LEU A 127 3.36 5.94 17.36
N PRO A 128 3.35 6.09 18.69
CA PRO A 128 2.50 7.07 19.39
C PRO A 128 2.86 8.52 19.07
N GLU A 129 4.10 8.80 18.69
CA GLU A 129 4.59 10.17 18.39
C GLU A 129 4.42 10.58 16.92
N ARG A 130 3.94 9.66 16.06
CA ARG A 130 3.83 9.91 14.62
C ARG A 130 2.42 10.31 14.19
N THR A 131 2.35 11.13 13.16
CA THR A 131 1.13 11.42 12.39
C THR A 131 1.18 10.73 11.03
N PHE A 132 0.00 10.42 10.48
CA PHE A 132 -0.09 9.57 9.30
C PHE A 132 -0.97 10.18 8.23
N GLN A 133 -0.54 10.04 6.99
CA GLN A 133 -1.30 10.39 5.78
C GLN A 133 -1.62 9.11 5.00
N LEU A 134 -2.86 8.64 5.08
CA LEU A 134 -3.31 7.41 4.42
C LEU A 134 -3.88 7.72 3.05
N ALA A 135 -3.37 7.05 2.00
CA ALA A 135 -4.02 6.95 0.69
C ALA A 135 -4.68 5.57 0.54
N ALA A 136 -5.99 5.55 0.29
CA ALA A 136 -6.78 4.32 0.20
C ALA A 136 -7.64 4.27 -1.05
N ASP A 137 -7.84 3.07 -1.62
CA ASP A 137 -8.77 2.91 -2.74
C ASP A 137 -10.21 3.30 -2.36
N GLY A 138 -11.03 3.61 -3.36
CA GLY A 138 -12.42 4.04 -3.16
C GLY A 138 -13.30 3.05 -2.37
N ALA A 139 -12.93 1.77 -2.33
CA ALA A 139 -13.57 0.77 -1.48
C ALA A 139 -13.44 1.08 0.03
N TYR A 140 -12.38 1.79 0.40
CA TYR A 140 -12.08 2.17 1.78
C TYR A 140 -12.46 3.62 2.12
N ALA A 141 -13.14 4.34 1.22
CA ALA A 141 -13.50 5.75 1.42
C ALA A 141 -14.31 6.02 2.70
N SER A 142 -15.04 5.02 3.21
CA SER A 142 -15.77 5.12 4.49
C SER A 142 -14.88 5.30 5.71
N LEU A 143 -13.57 5.03 5.62
CA LEU A 143 -12.59 5.34 6.66
C LEU A 143 -12.50 6.84 6.96
N CYS A 144 -12.84 7.73 6.01
CA CYS A 144 -12.98 9.16 6.27
C CYS A 144 -13.97 9.47 7.41
N GLY A 145 -14.90 8.56 7.69
CA GLY A 145 -15.85 8.63 8.80
C GLY A 145 -15.40 7.96 10.09
N ALA A 146 -14.33 7.19 10.08
CA ALA A 146 -13.95 6.30 11.19
C ALA A 146 -13.43 7.02 12.46
N GLY A 147 -13.06 8.32 12.35
CA GLY A 147 -12.51 9.08 13.49
C GLY A 147 -11.20 8.52 13.99
N LEU A 148 -10.29 8.23 13.07
CA LEU A 148 -8.95 7.73 13.37
C LEU A 148 -8.11 8.87 13.98
N ASP A 149 -7.51 8.59 15.12
CA ASP A 149 -6.62 9.55 15.76
C ASP A 149 -5.27 9.61 15.05
N ARG A 150 -4.76 10.83 14.83
CA ARG A 150 -3.48 11.12 14.16
C ARG A 150 -3.33 10.54 12.74
N ILE A 151 -4.46 10.14 12.10
CA ILE A 151 -4.47 9.59 10.74
C ILE A 151 -5.41 10.41 9.87
N HIS A 152 -4.87 11.11 8.90
CA HIS A 152 -5.63 11.72 7.82
C HIS A 152 -5.86 10.70 6.71
N VAL A 153 -7.09 10.64 6.21
CA VAL A 153 -7.49 9.67 5.19
C VAL A 153 -7.80 10.38 3.89
N THR A 154 -7.09 10.03 2.84
CA THR A 154 -7.36 10.44 1.46
C THR A 154 -7.84 9.24 0.67
N SER A 155 -8.98 9.35 -0.01
CA SER A 155 -9.53 8.26 -0.81
C SER A 155 -10.23 8.78 -2.07
N ARG A 156 -10.38 7.89 -3.04
CA ARG A 156 -11.17 8.17 -4.23
C ARG A 156 -12.66 8.17 -3.88
N LEU A 157 -13.36 9.27 -4.24
CA LEU A 157 -14.78 9.39 -4.00
C LEU A 157 -15.57 8.85 -5.20
N ARG A 158 -16.61 8.08 -4.94
CA ARG A 158 -17.52 7.60 -5.98
C ARG A 158 -18.27 8.76 -6.63
N ARG A 159 -18.48 8.70 -7.94
CA ARG A 159 -19.16 9.75 -8.73
C ARG A 159 -20.61 10.01 -8.29
N ASP A 160 -21.25 9.01 -7.69
CA ASP A 160 -22.63 9.06 -7.18
C ASP A 160 -22.73 9.46 -5.71
N ALA A 161 -21.62 9.86 -5.08
CA ALA A 161 -21.61 10.28 -3.68
C ALA A 161 -22.49 11.53 -3.46
N ALA A 162 -23.40 11.43 -2.48
CA ALA A 162 -24.24 12.56 -2.08
C ALA A 162 -23.48 13.45 -1.08
N VAL A 163 -23.07 14.61 -1.54
CA VAL A 163 -22.33 15.61 -0.77
C VAL A 163 -23.21 16.83 -0.49
N PHE A 164 -22.89 17.59 0.56
CA PHE A 164 -23.69 18.68 1.09
C PHE A 164 -22.80 19.89 1.40
N GLU A 165 -23.42 21.08 1.40
CA GLU A 165 -22.81 22.28 1.97
C GLU A 165 -22.46 22.09 3.44
N LEU A 166 -21.51 22.89 3.91
CA LEU A 166 -21.15 22.91 5.33
C LEU A 166 -22.36 23.25 6.19
N THR A 167 -22.29 22.85 7.46
CA THR A 167 -23.32 23.18 8.45
C THR A 167 -23.51 24.70 8.53
N PRO A 168 -24.73 25.22 8.28
CA PRO A 168 -24.94 26.65 8.36
C PRO A 168 -24.81 27.16 9.81
N PRO A 169 -24.43 28.42 10.01
CA PRO A 169 -24.36 29.01 11.34
C PRO A 169 -25.74 28.96 12.05
N ARG A 170 -25.72 28.91 13.37
CA ARG A 170 -26.95 28.91 14.17
C ARG A 170 -27.69 30.21 14.00
N THR A 171 -28.97 30.14 13.64
CA THR A 171 -29.82 31.33 13.35
C THR A 171 -30.55 31.89 14.58
N GLY A 172 -30.39 31.28 15.78
CA GLY A 172 -31.14 31.68 16.98
C GLY A 172 -32.65 31.33 16.98
N ARG A 173 -33.19 30.83 15.86
CA ARG A 173 -34.61 30.43 15.74
C ARG A 173 -34.90 29.19 16.58
N ARG A 174 -36.13 29.06 17.09
CA ARG A 174 -36.60 27.83 17.78
C ARG A 174 -36.54 26.64 16.83
N GLY A 175 -36.08 25.51 17.31
CA GLY A 175 -36.02 24.25 16.58
C GLY A 175 -34.64 23.58 16.67
N ARG A 176 -34.54 22.34 16.15
CA ARG A 176 -33.29 21.57 16.12
C ARG A 176 -32.34 22.20 15.10
N PRO A 177 -31.11 22.57 15.48
CA PRO A 177 -30.11 23.09 14.54
C PRO A 177 -29.87 22.14 13.36
N ARG A 178 -29.75 22.71 12.15
CA ARG A 178 -29.38 21.94 10.97
C ARG A 178 -27.96 21.41 11.14
N LYS A 179 -27.77 20.12 10.86
CA LYS A 179 -26.46 19.47 10.95
C LYS A 179 -25.71 19.44 9.61
N LYS A 180 -26.34 19.86 8.53
CA LYS A 180 -25.77 19.95 7.18
C LYS A 180 -26.48 21.05 6.40
N GLY A 181 -25.78 21.62 5.43
CA GLY A 181 -26.35 22.56 4.46
C GLY A 181 -27.17 21.83 3.39
N ASP A 182 -27.39 22.50 2.30
CA ASP A 182 -28.19 21.97 1.18
C ASP A 182 -27.39 20.92 0.41
N ARG A 183 -28.08 20.01 -0.26
CA ARG A 183 -27.44 19.01 -1.09
C ARG A 183 -26.77 19.67 -2.28
N LEU A 184 -25.50 19.39 -2.49
CA LEU A 184 -24.75 19.84 -3.66
C LEU A 184 -25.16 19.06 -4.92
N PRO A 185 -24.97 19.65 -6.12
CA PRO A 185 -25.10 18.94 -7.38
C PRO A 185 -24.20 17.67 -7.44
N SER A 186 -24.40 16.84 -8.45
CA SER A 186 -23.50 15.72 -8.69
C SER A 186 -22.04 16.19 -8.85
N LEU A 187 -21.09 15.33 -8.52
CA LEU A 187 -19.67 15.68 -8.66
C LEU A 187 -19.31 16.09 -10.10
N ALA A 188 -19.94 15.44 -11.10
CA ALA A 188 -19.76 15.81 -12.50
C ALA A 188 -20.28 17.23 -12.80
N ASN A 189 -21.44 17.61 -12.25
CA ASN A 189 -21.98 18.96 -12.42
C ASN A 189 -21.15 20.01 -11.68
N LEU A 190 -20.64 19.67 -10.47
CA LEU A 190 -19.69 20.52 -9.75
C LEU A 190 -18.44 20.77 -10.59
N ALA A 191 -17.88 19.71 -11.19
CA ALA A 191 -16.71 19.81 -12.06
C ALA A 191 -17.01 20.65 -13.34
N ALA A 192 -18.21 20.52 -13.92
CA ALA A 192 -18.59 21.25 -15.12
C ALA A 192 -18.82 22.76 -14.86
N THR A 193 -19.29 23.12 -13.66
CA THR A 193 -19.59 24.52 -13.30
C THR A 193 -18.47 25.20 -12.50
N ALA A 194 -17.42 24.43 -12.10
CA ALA A 194 -16.32 24.96 -11.35
C ALA A 194 -15.49 25.97 -12.14
N THR A 195 -15.09 27.04 -11.47
CA THR A 195 -14.20 28.08 -11.99
C THR A 195 -12.97 28.21 -11.10
N GLY A 196 -11.90 28.81 -11.59
CA GLY A 196 -10.68 28.99 -10.80
C GLY A 196 -9.84 27.71 -10.67
N TRP A 197 -9.78 26.91 -11.73
CA TRP A 197 -8.90 25.76 -11.82
C TRP A 197 -7.43 26.16 -11.76
N ALA A 198 -6.64 25.50 -10.89
CA ALA A 198 -5.19 25.66 -10.84
C ALA A 198 -4.51 24.58 -11.69
N THR A 199 -3.54 24.98 -12.50
CA THR A 199 -2.70 24.03 -13.24
C THR A 199 -1.51 23.66 -12.39
N VAL A 200 -1.29 22.37 -12.19
CA VAL A 200 -0.23 21.80 -11.35
C VAL A 200 0.50 20.67 -12.08
N GLN A 201 1.74 20.41 -11.65
CA GLN A 201 2.54 19.28 -12.09
C GLN A 201 2.89 18.42 -10.89
N PHE A 202 2.78 17.10 -11.04
CA PHE A 202 3.21 16.13 -10.03
C PHE A 202 3.56 14.79 -10.69
N ASP A 203 4.31 13.97 -9.97
CA ASP A 203 4.67 12.64 -10.46
C ASP A 203 3.52 11.66 -10.28
N GLN A 204 3.18 10.98 -11.38
CA GLN A 204 2.23 9.89 -11.42
C GLN A 204 2.88 8.66 -12.07
N ARG A 205 3.11 7.61 -11.28
CA ARG A 205 3.72 6.36 -11.74
C ARG A 205 5.10 6.54 -12.42
N GLY A 206 5.92 7.43 -11.87
CA GLY A 206 7.25 7.71 -12.40
C GLY A 206 7.28 8.64 -13.62
N THR A 207 6.16 9.26 -13.96
CA THR A 207 6.06 10.25 -15.04
C THR A 207 5.46 11.53 -14.50
N THR A 208 6.08 12.66 -14.79
CA THR A 208 5.53 13.97 -14.44
C THR A 208 4.33 14.27 -15.35
N VAL A 209 3.18 14.54 -14.74
CA VAL A 209 1.92 14.86 -15.45
C VAL A 209 1.47 16.27 -15.11
N THR A 210 0.86 16.94 -16.10
CA THR A 210 0.17 18.22 -15.88
C THR A 210 -1.31 17.96 -15.68
N ARG A 211 -1.91 18.54 -14.65
CA ARG A 211 -3.33 18.41 -14.30
C ARG A 211 -3.92 19.75 -13.91
N GLN A 212 -5.22 19.90 -14.09
CA GLN A 212 -6.01 20.98 -13.52
C GLN A 212 -6.68 20.50 -12.24
N ILE A 213 -6.59 21.30 -11.17
CA ILE A 213 -7.13 20.95 -9.86
C ILE A 213 -8.11 22.02 -9.40
N TRP A 214 -9.23 21.56 -8.85
CA TRP A 214 -10.20 22.38 -8.15
C TRP A 214 -10.55 21.73 -6.82
N SER A 215 -10.78 22.52 -5.78
CA SER A 215 -11.07 21.99 -4.45
C SER A 215 -12.16 22.76 -3.73
N ARG A 216 -12.85 22.07 -2.82
CA ARG A 216 -13.90 22.65 -1.98
C ARG A 216 -14.07 21.89 -0.68
N LYS A 217 -14.25 22.61 0.44
CA LYS A 217 -14.70 22.01 1.71
C LYS A 217 -16.20 21.76 1.65
N LEU A 218 -16.61 20.55 2.09
CA LEU A 218 -17.99 20.07 2.03
C LEU A 218 -18.26 19.00 3.11
N LEU A 219 -19.49 18.52 3.18
CA LEU A 219 -19.87 17.39 4.03
C LEU A 219 -20.22 16.15 3.18
N TRP A 220 -19.61 15.03 3.48
CA TRP A 220 -20.11 13.71 3.09
C TRP A 220 -20.87 13.10 4.27
N TYR A 221 -22.09 13.62 4.49
CA TYR A 221 -22.86 13.42 5.72
C TYR A 221 -23.16 11.95 6.05
N ARG A 222 -23.30 11.09 5.02
CA ARG A 222 -23.53 9.65 5.21
C ARG A 222 -22.35 8.98 5.91
N VAL A 223 -21.14 9.42 5.65
CA VAL A 223 -19.89 8.83 6.14
C VAL A 223 -19.33 9.61 7.33
N ALA A 224 -19.02 10.88 7.16
CA ALA A 224 -18.32 11.69 8.16
C ALA A 224 -19.25 12.58 9.01
N LYS A 225 -20.58 12.47 8.82
CA LYS A 225 -21.58 13.29 9.52
C LYS A 225 -21.34 14.78 9.25
N ASP A 226 -21.21 15.57 10.32
CA ASP A 226 -21.02 17.01 10.31
C ASP A 226 -19.54 17.44 10.32
N ARG A 227 -18.61 16.49 10.18
CA ARG A 227 -17.18 16.77 10.01
C ARG A 227 -16.90 17.23 8.58
N PRO A 228 -16.29 18.42 8.39
CA PRO A 228 -15.87 18.87 7.07
C PRO A 228 -14.81 17.95 6.46
N LEU A 229 -14.90 17.79 5.15
CA LEU A 229 -13.92 17.09 4.33
C LEU A 229 -13.51 18.02 3.18
N LEU A 230 -12.30 17.83 2.63
CA LEU A 230 -11.86 18.52 1.43
C LEU A 230 -12.08 17.62 0.22
N LEU A 231 -12.92 18.07 -0.71
CA LEU A 231 -13.04 17.50 -2.05
C LEU A 231 -11.97 18.10 -2.95
N VAL A 232 -11.23 17.25 -3.66
CA VAL A 232 -10.29 17.65 -4.71
C VAL A 232 -10.71 16.98 -6.01
N ILE A 233 -10.93 17.78 -7.05
CA ILE A 233 -11.25 17.30 -8.40
C ILE A 233 -9.99 17.50 -9.25
N VAL A 234 -9.58 16.43 -9.92
CA VAL A 234 -8.41 16.42 -10.79
C VAL A 234 -8.87 16.15 -12.21
N ARG A 235 -8.52 17.05 -13.11
CA ARG A 235 -8.90 17.05 -14.53
C ARG A 235 -7.66 16.90 -15.42
N ASP A 236 -7.78 16.06 -16.41
CA ASP A 236 -6.84 16.04 -17.51
C ASP A 236 -7.12 17.21 -18.47
N PRO A 237 -6.18 18.17 -18.64
CA PRO A 237 -6.40 19.33 -19.50
C PRO A 237 -6.63 18.95 -20.98
N GLU A 238 -6.11 17.78 -21.40
CA GLU A 238 -6.30 17.28 -22.77
C GLU A 238 -7.63 16.51 -22.95
N GLY A 239 -8.35 16.24 -21.84
CA GLY A 239 -9.64 15.54 -21.88
C GLY A 239 -9.59 14.07 -22.24
N VAL A 240 -8.38 13.47 -22.28
CA VAL A 240 -8.20 12.03 -22.57
C VAL A 240 -8.69 11.16 -21.41
N GLN A 241 -8.46 11.62 -20.19
CA GLN A 241 -8.88 10.93 -18.97
C GLN A 241 -10.09 11.63 -18.34
N PRO A 242 -11.05 10.87 -17.79
CA PRO A 242 -12.17 11.46 -17.07
C PRO A 242 -11.69 12.09 -15.75
N ASP A 243 -12.45 13.09 -15.27
CA ASP A 243 -12.20 13.70 -13.96
C ASP A 243 -12.13 12.65 -12.83
N ASP A 244 -11.14 12.79 -11.97
CA ASP A 244 -10.98 12.05 -10.73
C ASP A 244 -11.45 12.90 -9.54
N TYR A 245 -12.08 12.24 -8.57
CA TYR A 245 -12.64 12.87 -7.38
C TYR A 245 -11.99 12.26 -6.15
N PHE A 246 -11.25 13.07 -5.40
CA PHE A 246 -10.63 12.67 -4.15
C PHE A 246 -11.29 13.37 -2.98
N ILE A 247 -11.35 12.68 -1.85
CA ILE A 247 -11.84 13.21 -0.58
C ILE A 247 -10.77 12.99 0.49
N THR A 248 -10.51 14.02 1.29
CA THR A 248 -9.57 13.89 2.41
C THR A 248 -10.14 14.46 3.70
N THR A 249 -9.75 13.86 4.82
CA THR A 249 -10.07 14.37 6.17
C THR A 249 -9.17 15.52 6.59
N ASP A 250 -8.03 15.71 5.92
CA ASP A 250 -7.17 16.88 6.08
C ASP A 250 -7.74 18.06 5.28
N THR A 251 -8.51 18.90 5.93
CA THR A 251 -9.12 20.08 5.29
C THR A 251 -8.16 21.24 5.08
N GLY A 252 -6.93 21.14 5.58
CA GLY A 252 -5.85 22.12 5.41
C GLY A 252 -4.84 21.73 4.34
N ALA A 253 -4.92 20.49 3.82
CA ALA A 253 -3.98 20.01 2.83
C ALA A 253 -4.00 20.83 1.54
N ASP A 254 -2.82 20.98 0.93
CA ASP A 254 -2.71 21.50 -0.44
C ASP A 254 -3.37 20.55 -1.43
N PRO A 255 -4.31 21.00 -2.27
CA PRO A 255 -4.98 20.15 -3.25
C PRO A 255 -4.03 19.45 -4.24
N ALA A 256 -2.91 20.09 -4.62
CA ALA A 256 -1.90 19.48 -5.48
C ALA A 256 -1.20 18.32 -4.77
N TRP A 257 -0.86 18.52 -3.51
CA TRP A 257 -0.30 17.46 -2.66
C TRP A 257 -1.27 16.28 -2.50
N VAL A 258 -2.57 16.54 -2.29
CA VAL A 258 -3.58 15.47 -2.19
C VAL A 258 -3.62 14.60 -3.45
N ALA A 259 -3.55 15.23 -4.64
CA ALA A 259 -3.53 14.50 -5.91
C ALA A 259 -2.25 13.66 -6.05
N ALA A 260 -1.09 14.24 -5.77
CA ALA A 260 0.21 13.56 -5.79
C ALA A 260 0.28 12.42 -4.75
N HIS A 261 -0.21 12.68 -3.54
CA HIS A 261 -0.29 11.69 -2.47
C HIS A 261 -1.13 10.48 -2.89
N TYR A 262 -2.30 10.70 -3.47
CA TYR A 262 -3.13 9.59 -3.96
C TYR A 262 -2.46 8.86 -5.14
N ALA A 263 -1.79 9.57 -6.05
CA ALA A 263 -1.06 8.96 -7.16
C ALA A 263 0.06 8.02 -6.66
N GLY A 264 0.75 8.40 -5.59
CA GLY A 264 1.81 7.60 -4.96
C GLY A 264 1.33 6.26 -4.39
N ARG A 265 0.03 6.09 -4.10
CA ARG A 265 -0.57 4.80 -3.68
C ARG A 265 -0.26 3.65 -4.63
N TRP A 266 0.03 3.93 -5.91
CA TRP A 266 0.41 2.90 -6.88
C TRP A 266 1.60 2.05 -6.43
N SER A 267 2.42 2.53 -5.52
CA SER A 267 3.54 1.78 -4.93
C SER A 267 3.11 0.42 -4.35
N ILE A 268 1.92 0.34 -3.74
CA ILE A 268 1.39 -0.91 -3.16
C ILE A 268 1.08 -1.96 -4.24
N GLU A 269 0.64 -1.53 -5.45
CA GLU A 269 0.38 -2.44 -6.57
C GLU A 269 1.68 -3.03 -7.12
N VAL A 270 2.77 -2.25 -7.10
CA VAL A 270 4.12 -2.74 -7.41
C VAL A 270 4.58 -3.77 -6.38
N THR A 271 4.34 -3.51 -5.09
CA THR A 271 4.62 -4.44 -4.00
C THR A 271 3.91 -5.78 -4.21
N PHE A 272 2.62 -5.78 -4.57
CA PHE A 272 1.86 -7.00 -4.84
C PHE A 272 2.42 -7.80 -6.03
N ARG A 273 2.84 -7.09 -7.08
CA ARG A 273 3.50 -7.72 -8.23
C ARG A 273 4.81 -8.36 -7.82
N ASP A 274 5.68 -7.61 -7.16
CA ASP A 274 7.03 -8.05 -6.81
C ASP A 274 7.00 -9.23 -5.83
N GLU A 275 6.12 -9.19 -4.84
CA GLU A 275 5.92 -10.27 -3.88
C GLU A 275 5.47 -11.57 -4.57
N LYS A 276 4.48 -11.48 -5.47
CA LYS A 276 4.00 -12.66 -6.22
C LYS A 276 5.06 -13.21 -7.17
N GLN A 277 5.79 -12.35 -7.87
CA GLN A 277 6.76 -12.75 -8.88
C GLN A 277 8.08 -13.28 -8.30
N HIS A 278 8.55 -12.69 -7.19
CA HIS A 278 9.90 -12.95 -6.67
C HIS A 278 9.91 -13.72 -5.36
N LEU A 279 8.86 -13.70 -4.58
CA LEU A 279 8.76 -14.38 -3.29
C LEU A 279 7.72 -15.50 -3.29
N GLY A 280 7.04 -15.72 -4.41
CA GLY A 280 6.11 -16.82 -4.58
C GLY A 280 4.94 -16.79 -3.60
N GLY A 281 4.37 -15.62 -3.29
CA GLY A 281 3.30 -15.51 -2.29
C GLY A 281 2.06 -16.34 -2.57
N GLU A 282 1.83 -16.71 -3.83
CA GLU A 282 0.74 -17.60 -4.24
C GLU A 282 1.10 -19.10 -4.17
N ASP A 283 2.41 -19.44 -4.10
CA ASP A 283 2.92 -20.82 -4.24
C ASP A 283 2.76 -21.71 -2.99
N PRO A 284 2.79 -21.20 -1.72
CA PRO A 284 2.73 -22.06 -0.55
C PRO A 284 1.50 -22.98 -0.56
N GLN A 285 1.78 -24.30 -0.39
CA GLN A 285 0.74 -25.33 -0.37
C GLN A 285 0.17 -25.58 1.04
N CYS A 286 0.38 -24.64 1.97
CA CYS A 286 -0.26 -24.68 3.28
C CYS A 286 -1.77 -24.52 3.12
N TRP A 287 -2.56 -25.43 3.69
CA TRP A 287 -3.99 -25.42 3.51
C TRP A 287 -4.81 -25.49 4.82
N GLN A 288 -4.16 -25.73 5.96
CA GLN A 288 -4.84 -25.91 7.25
C GLN A 288 -4.51 -24.80 8.26
N ARG A 289 -5.46 -24.50 9.13
CA ARG A 289 -5.34 -23.57 10.28
C ARG A 289 -4.79 -22.21 9.85
N GLN A 290 -3.75 -21.74 10.55
CA GLN A 290 -3.11 -20.45 10.30
C GLN A 290 -2.07 -20.50 9.16
N GLY A 291 -1.78 -21.70 8.64
CA GLY A 291 -0.76 -21.89 7.62
C GLY A 291 -0.91 -20.98 6.39
N PRO A 292 -2.08 -20.94 5.73
CA PRO A 292 -2.27 -20.12 4.54
C PRO A 292 -2.07 -18.62 4.80
N GLU A 293 -2.65 -18.10 5.88
CA GLU A 293 -2.51 -16.70 6.27
C GLU A 293 -1.07 -16.33 6.62
N ARG A 294 -0.42 -17.15 7.44
CA ARG A 294 0.98 -16.92 7.86
C ARG A 294 1.94 -16.97 6.68
N ALA A 295 1.75 -17.91 5.75
CA ALA A 295 2.59 -18.01 4.56
C ALA A 295 2.49 -16.75 3.70
N ALA A 296 1.28 -16.28 3.42
CA ALA A 296 1.04 -15.06 2.66
C ALA A 296 1.58 -13.81 3.38
N CYS A 297 1.34 -13.70 4.69
CA CYS A 297 1.87 -12.59 5.50
C CYS A 297 3.40 -12.58 5.53
N LEU A 298 4.05 -13.75 5.61
CA LEU A 298 5.52 -13.82 5.63
C LEU A 298 6.15 -13.42 4.31
N ALA A 299 5.54 -13.72 3.15
CA ALA A 299 6.04 -13.28 1.87
C ALA A 299 6.06 -11.74 1.78
N LEU A 300 4.97 -11.08 2.20
CA LEU A 300 4.90 -9.62 2.28
C LEU A 300 5.85 -9.04 3.34
N TRP A 301 6.01 -9.72 4.48
CA TRP A 301 6.97 -9.31 5.51
C TRP A 301 8.41 -9.38 5.00
N LEU A 302 8.77 -10.44 4.28
CA LEU A 302 10.09 -10.61 3.67
C LEU A 302 10.36 -9.53 2.61
N HIS A 303 9.35 -9.18 1.79
CA HIS A 303 9.47 -8.07 0.84
C HIS A 303 9.91 -6.78 1.53
N ALA A 304 9.22 -6.39 2.60
CA ALA A 304 9.57 -5.19 3.35
C ALA A 304 10.93 -5.29 4.06
N ALA A 305 11.26 -6.45 4.64
CA ALA A 305 12.54 -6.67 5.32
C ALA A 305 13.73 -6.61 4.35
N ILE A 306 13.59 -7.17 3.14
CA ILE A 306 14.62 -7.13 2.10
C ILE A 306 14.85 -5.70 1.63
N TRP A 307 13.79 -4.94 1.36
CA TRP A 307 13.90 -3.54 0.99
C TRP A 307 14.50 -2.69 2.11
N LEU A 308 14.08 -2.89 3.37
CA LEU A 308 14.65 -2.18 4.52
C LEU A 308 16.16 -2.42 4.59
N TRP A 309 16.59 -3.68 4.53
CA TRP A 309 18.01 -4.03 4.52
C TRP A 309 18.75 -3.39 3.34
N TYR A 310 18.18 -3.47 2.13
CA TYR A 310 18.80 -2.96 0.92
C TYR A 310 18.97 -1.43 0.97
N LEU A 311 17.95 -0.69 1.39
CA LEU A 311 17.98 0.76 1.52
C LEU A 311 19.01 1.22 2.56
N GLN A 312 19.20 0.48 3.64
CA GLN A 312 20.21 0.79 4.65
C GLN A 312 21.65 0.52 4.19
N VAL A 313 21.87 -0.59 3.49
CA VAL A 313 23.23 -1.02 3.09
C VAL A 313 23.67 -0.35 1.79
N TRP A 314 22.74 -0.16 0.85
CA TRP A 314 23.02 0.23 -0.54
C TRP A 314 22.36 1.55 -0.94
N GLY A 315 21.57 2.18 -0.11
CA GLY A 315 20.72 3.32 -0.48
C GLY A 315 21.43 4.47 -1.16
N THR A 316 22.71 4.72 -0.85
CA THR A 316 23.52 5.76 -1.48
C THR A 316 24.49 5.23 -2.54
N ARG A 317 24.54 3.93 -2.77
CA ARG A 317 25.47 3.29 -3.70
C ARG A 317 24.71 2.67 -4.86
N ARG A 318 25.21 2.85 -6.09
CA ARG A 318 24.67 2.15 -7.23
C ARG A 318 24.98 0.65 -7.09
N SER A 319 23.93 -0.18 -6.89
CA SER A 319 24.04 -1.62 -6.70
C SER A 319 23.19 -2.43 -7.69
N TRP A 320 22.77 -1.81 -8.80
CA TRP A 320 22.05 -2.48 -9.87
C TRP A 320 22.86 -2.52 -11.15
N THR A 321 22.70 -3.59 -11.90
CA THR A 321 23.34 -3.78 -13.20
C THR A 321 22.31 -3.56 -14.30
N PRO A 322 22.57 -2.70 -15.30
CA PRO A 322 21.75 -2.64 -16.50
C PRO A 322 21.72 -4.01 -17.18
N THR A 323 20.54 -4.41 -17.64
CA THR A 323 20.40 -5.64 -18.44
C THR A 323 20.49 -5.32 -19.93
N PRO A 324 20.85 -6.28 -20.81
CA PRO A 324 20.95 -6.03 -22.25
C PRO A 324 19.66 -5.48 -22.87
N TRP A 325 18.49 -5.84 -22.32
CA TRP A 325 17.18 -5.36 -22.78
C TRP A 325 16.70 -4.08 -22.06
N TYR A 326 17.41 -3.62 -21.01
CA TYR A 326 17.10 -2.39 -20.28
C TYR A 326 18.39 -1.67 -19.88
N THR A 327 19.08 -1.15 -20.87
CA THR A 327 20.37 -0.45 -20.69
C THR A 327 20.20 0.91 -20.00
N ALA A 328 19.03 1.55 -20.13
CA ALA A 328 18.70 2.84 -19.53
C ALA A 328 18.20 2.74 -18.07
N LYS A 329 18.45 1.63 -17.38
CA LYS A 329 18.04 1.43 -15.99
C LYS A 329 18.72 2.44 -15.06
N THR A 330 17.92 3.28 -14.40
CA THR A 330 18.40 4.40 -13.54
C THR A 330 18.24 4.14 -12.06
N HIS A 331 17.49 3.09 -11.67
CA HIS A 331 17.16 2.80 -10.27
C HIS A 331 17.08 1.30 -10.00
N ALA A 332 17.24 0.93 -8.73
CA ALA A 332 17.10 -0.45 -8.30
C ALA A 332 15.64 -0.92 -8.35
N SER A 333 15.45 -2.19 -8.72
CA SER A 333 14.19 -2.92 -8.61
C SER A 333 14.25 -3.90 -7.43
N PHE A 334 13.12 -4.49 -7.05
CA PHE A 334 13.10 -5.53 -6.03
C PHE A 334 13.97 -6.75 -6.38
N ALA A 335 14.04 -7.09 -7.67
CA ALA A 335 14.94 -8.14 -8.15
C ALA A 335 16.41 -7.84 -7.87
N ASP A 336 16.84 -6.55 -7.99
CA ASP A 336 18.22 -6.17 -7.62
C ASP A 336 18.47 -6.28 -6.13
N ALA A 337 17.51 -5.83 -5.31
CA ALA A 337 17.61 -5.96 -3.85
C ALA A 337 17.71 -7.44 -3.43
N LEU A 338 16.92 -8.31 -4.05
CA LEU A 338 16.95 -9.75 -3.80
C LEU A 338 18.26 -10.38 -4.28
N ALA A 339 18.77 -10.01 -5.45
CA ALA A 339 20.07 -10.47 -5.96
C ALA A 339 21.22 -10.05 -5.04
N ALA A 340 21.22 -8.78 -4.58
CA ALA A 340 22.21 -8.29 -3.62
C ALA A 340 22.19 -9.09 -2.29
N LEU A 341 21.00 -9.41 -1.77
CA LEU A 341 20.87 -10.27 -0.59
C LEU A 341 21.42 -11.67 -0.83
N ARG A 342 21.10 -12.27 -1.98
CA ARG A 342 21.61 -13.60 -2.37
C ARG A 342 23.13 -13.63 -2.43
N VAL A 343 23.77 -12.58 -2.98
CA VAL A 343 25.25 -12.47 -2.98
C VAL A 343 25.80 -12.56 -1.56
N VAL A 344 25.24 -11.80 -0.62
CA VAL A 344 25.67 -11.80 0.78
C VAL A 344 25.50 -13.17 1.43
N LEU A 345 24.33 -13.79 1.25
CA LEU A 345 24.01 -15.09 1.83
C LEU A 345 24.88 -16.21 1.23
N TRP A 346 25.10 -16.22 -0.08
CA TRP A 346 25.97 -17.19 -0.73
C TRP A 346 27.43 -17.04 -0.32
N ARG A 347 27.93 -15.80 -0.24
CA ARG A 347 29.29 -15.52 0.25
C ARG A 347 29.49 -16.11 1.65
N GLN A 348 28.55 -15.82 2.57
CA GLN A 348 28.58 -16.37 3.92
C GLN A 348 28.53 -17.91 3.92
N ARG A 349 27.62 -18.49 3.11
CA ARG A 349 27.46 -19.96 3.04
C ARG A 349 28.67 -20.65 2.49
N ILE A 350 29.26 -20.17 1.40
CA ILE A 350 30.45 -20.73 0.78
C ILE A 350 31.64 -20.63 1.75
N THR A 351 31.86 -19.50 2.41
CA THR A 351 32.91 -19.34 3.41
C THR A 351 32.77 -20.35 4.56
N GLN A 352 31.53 -20.57 5.02
CA GLN A 352 31.29 -21.60 6.08
C GLN A 352 31.55 -23.02 5.61
N VAL A 353 31.16 -23.38 4.38
CA VAL A 353 31.29 -24.73 3.86
C VAL A 353 32.76 -25.02 3.47
N CYS A 354 33.46 -24.05 2.90
CA CYS A 354 34.84 -24.18 2.43
C CYS A 354 35.88 -23.71 3.48
N SER A 355 35.51 -23.67 4.76
CA SER A 355 36.40 -23.16 5.82
C SER A 355 37.71 -23.94 5.96
N ALA A 356 37.72 -25.25 5.65
CA ALA A 356 38.93 -26.11 5.73
C ALA A 356 39.85 -25.95 4.50
N GLU A 357 39.26 -25.72 3.32
CA GLU A 357 39.98 -25.49 2.06
C GLU A 357 39.31 -24.29 1.34
N PRO A 358 39.80 -23.08 1.56
CA PRO A 358 39.22 -21.87 0.94
C PRO A 358 39.35 -21.89 -0.59
N LEU A 359 38.27 -21.60 -1.29
CA LEU A 359 38.30 -21.40 -2.74
C LEU A 359 39.13 -20.15 -3.07
N PRO A 360 39.88 -20.12 -4.20
CA PRO A 360 40.45 -18.90 -4.73
C PRO A 360 39.39 -17.82 -4.88
N ASP A 361 39.72 -16.55 -4.59
CA ASP A 361 38.78 -15.45 -4.51
C ASP A 361 38.02 -15.25 -5.82
N ASP A 362 38.69 -15.34 -6.96
CA ASP A 362 38.14 -15.23 -8.31
C ASP A 362 37.11 -16.31 -8.63
N ILE A 363 37.39 -17.55 -8.27
CA ILE A 363 36.46 -18.68 -8.46
C ILE A 363 35.26 -18.56 -7.54
N ARG A 364 35.50 -18.15 -6.29
CA ARG A 364 34.43 -17.92 -5.32
C ARG A 364 33.49 -16.84 -5.78
N ASP A 365 34.00 -15.69 -6.23
CA ASP A 365 33.20 -14.55 -6.66
C ASP A 365 32.41 -14.86 -7.95
N GLN A 366 33.01 -15.54 -8.94
CA GLN A 366 32.29 -16.02 -10.12
C GLN A 366 31.15 -17.01 -9.76
N LEU A 367 31.40 -17.94 -8.83
CA LEU A 367 30.39 -18.89 -8.37
C LEU A 367 29.23 -18.17 -7.66
N ILE A 368 29.53 -17.18 -6.83
CA ILE A 368 28.52 -16.36 -6.14
C ILE A 368 27.67 -15.60 -7.13
N ASP A 369 28.27 -14.97 -8.15
CA ASP A 369 27.54 -14.22 -9.15
C ASP A 369 26.56 -15.10 -9.94
N VAL A 370 26.99 -16.31 -10.32
CA VAL A 370 26.11 -17.28 -10.99
C VAL A 370 24.96 -17.71 -10.08
N LEU A 371 25.26 -18.06 -8.82
CA LEU A 371 24.24 -18.50 -7.86
C LEU A 371 23.26 -17.40 -7.45
N ALA A 372 23.70 -16.15 -7.41
CA ALA A 372 22.84 -15.02 -7.06
C ALA A 372 21.82 -14.70 -8.17
N GLN A 373 22.16 -15.01 -9.43
CA GLN A 373 21.30 -14.81 -10.59
C GLN A 373 20.41 -16.02 -10.90
N ALA A 374 20.79 -17.20 -10.40
CA ALA A 374 20.03 -18.42 -10.58
C ALA A 374 18.83 -18.42 -9.61
N ALA A 375 17.61 -18.16 -10.13
CA ALA A 375 16.36 -18.55 -9.49
C ALA A 375 15.16 -18.17 -10.31
#